data_3b228b9bdfa11f5c7fd56bb589736acb
#
_entry.id   3b228b9bdfa11f5c7fd56bb589736acb
#
_cell.length_a   1.000
_cell.length_b   1.000
_cell.length_c   1.000
_cell.angle_alpha   90.00
_cell.angle_beta   90.00
_cell.angle_gamma   90.00
#
_symmetry.space_group_name_H-M   'P 1'
#
loop_
_entity.id
_entity.type
_entity.pdbx_description
1 polymer ?
#
loop_
_entity_poly.entity_id
_entity_poly.type
_entity_poly.pdbx_seq_one_letter_code
_entity_poly.pdbx_strand_id
1 'polypeptide(L)'
;MPRHTTLSFTPWRAVAALLALSAASVWAQPAQVNVKVSNAWMRTTVPGQQSTGAFMALTAPTAMKLVSVSTPAAGIVEVHEMKMDGDIMRMREVPQLELPAGKTVELKPGGLHVMLMDLKQPFAKDAKVPFTLHFKDAKGADSQLSVTLPVAAVAPAPVKK
;
A
#
# COMPACT_ATOMS: atom_id res chain seq x y z
N MET A 1 56.81 51.65 -54.57
CA MET A 1 55.46 51.15 -54.34
C MET A 1 55.57 49.86 -53.53
N PRO A 2 55.37 49.88 -52.23
CA PRO A 2 55.31 48.66 -51.42
C PRO A 2 53.87 48.23 -51.20
N ARG A 3 53.60 46.93 -51.43
CA ARG A 3 52.33 46.30 -51.23
C ARG A 3 52.24 45.91 -49.76
N HIS A 4 51.21 46.40 -49.04
CA HIS A 4 50.85 45.98 -47.68
C HIS A 4 50.00 44.73 -47.75
N THR A 5 50.55 43.62 -47.22
CA THR A 5 49.82 42.37 -47.04
C THR A 5 49.22 42.39 -45.67
N THR A 6 47.88 42.47 -45.58
CA THR A 6 47.13 42.39 -44.35
C THR A 6 46.89 40.90 -44.00
N LEU A 7 47.45 40.43 -42.90
CA LEU A 7 47.17 39.13 -42.28
C LEU A 7 45.84 39.21 -41.52
N SER A 8 44.90 38.46 -42.01
CA SER A 8 43.59 38.25 -41.34
C SER A 8 43.72 37.18 -40.21
N PHE A 9 43.62 37.64 -38.99
CA PHE A 9 43.48 36.72 -37.78
C PHE A 9 42.03 36.32 -37.61
N THR A 10 41.75 35.06 -37.82
CA THR A 10 40.45 34.45 -37.49
C THR A 10 40.48 34.00 -36.02
N PRO A 11 39.59 34.48 -35.13
CA PRO A 11 39.52 33.96 -33.77
C PRO A 11 38.78 32.61 -33.74
N TRP A 12 39.50 31.61 -33.30
CA TRP A 12 38.98 30.26 -33.03
C TRP A 12 38.03 30.31 -31.82
N ARG A 13 36.74 30.24 -32.09
CA ARG A 13 35.72 30.13 -31.07
C ARG A 13 35.75 28.70 -30.49
N ALA A 14 36.37 28.54 -29.33
CA ALA A 14 36.27 27.34 -28.53
C ALA A 14 34.84 27.22 -27.95
N VAL A 15 34.04 26.33 -28.53
CA VAL A 15 32.74 25.93 -27.99
C VAL A 15 33.02 24.89 -26.90
N ALA A 16 33.03 25.34 -25.65
CA ALA A 16 33.01 24.45 -24.48
C ALA A 16 31.60 23.86 -24.33
N ALA A 17 31.40 22.62 -24.77
CA ALA A 17 30.17 21.86 -24.49
C ALA A 17 30.18 21.39 -23.05
N LEU A 18 29.46 22.07 -22.18
CA LEU A 18 29.13 21.62 -20.82
C LEU A 18 28.10 20.47 -20.91
N LEU A 19 28.58 19.24 -20.83
CA LEU A 19 27.75 18.05 -20.60
C LEU A 19 27.25 18.09 -19.14
N ALA A 20 26.05 18.63 -18.94
CA ALA A 20 25.33 18.49 -17.68
C ALA A 20 24.85 17.03 -17.53
N LEU A 21 25.56 16.22 -16.75
CA LEU A 21 25.08 14.92 -16.27
C LEU A 21 23.92 15.17 -15.29
N SER A 22 22.69 15.14 -15.79
CA SER A 22 21.50 15.06 -14.97
C SER A 22 21.42 13.65 -14.37
N ALA A 23 21.87 13.47 -13.12
CA ALA A 23 21.62 12.27 -12.35
C ALA A 23 20.11 12.19 -12.06
N ALA A 24 19.37 11.47 -12.90
CA ALA A 24 18.00 11.12 -12.61
C ALA A 24 17.99 10.16 -11.42
N SER A 25 17.57 10.65 -10.26
CA SER A 25 17.32 9.82 -9.07
C SER A 25 16.14 8.89 -9.40
N VAL A 26 16.44 7.65 -9.78
CA VAL A 26 15.44 6.60 -9.94
C VAL A 26 14.93 6.26 -8.55
N TRP A 27 13.79 6.76 -8.19
CA TRP A 27 13.06 6.35 -7.00
C TRP A 27 12.55 4.94 -7.26
N ALA A 28 13.19 3.95 -6.63
CA ALA A 28 12.76 2.56 -6.73
C ALA A 28 11.35 2.44 -6.13
N GLN A 29 10.35 2.22 -6.97
CA GLN A 29 9.01 1.89 -6.52
C GLN A 29 9.05 0.47 -5.92
N PRO A 30 8.38 0.24 -4.78
CA PRO A 30 8.29 -1.09 -4.21
C PRO A 30 7.66 -2.07 -5.21
N ALA A 31 8.23 -3.26 -5.31
CA ALA A 31 7.79 -4.28 -6.26
C ALA A 31 6.32 -4.64 -6.01
N GLN A 32 5.56 -4.78 -7.09
CA GLN A 32 4.19 -5.34 -7.02
C GLN A 32 4.27 -6.82 -6.67
N VAL A 33 3.45 -7.26 -5.72
CA VAL A 33 3.44 -8.64 -5.25
C VAL A 33 2.17 -9.37 -5.70
N ASN A 34 2.29 -10.65 -6.03
CA ASN A 34 1.17 -11.51 -6.45
C ASN A 34 0.43 -12.13 -5.25
N VAL A 35 0.04 -11.33 -4.26
CA VAL A 35 -0.85 -11.79 -3.19
C VAL A 35 -2.29 -11.75 -3.71
N LYS A 36 -2.97 -12.89 -3.64
CA LYS A 36 -4.39 -12.98 -3.97
C LYS A 36 -5.21 -12.41 -2.82
N VAL A 37 -6.01 -11.38 -3.10
CA VAL A 37 -6.99 -10.81 -2.17
C VAL A 37 -8.38 -11.26 -2.61
N SER A 38 -9.16 -11.79 -1.68
CA SER A 38 -10.55 -12.21 -1.93
C SER A 38 -11.45 -11.83 -0.76
N ASN A 39 -12.77 -11.80 -1.01
CA ASN A 39 -13.79 -11.45 -0.02
C ASN A 39 -13.50 -10.13 0.72
N ALA A 40 -12.88 -9.16 0.02
CA ALA A 40 -12.46 -7.91 0.60
C ALA A 40 -13.65 -6.93 0.70
N TRP A 41 -13.84 -6.34 1.89
CA TRP A 41 -14.87 -5.35 2.15
C TRP A 41 -14.56 -4.55 3.42
N MET A 42 -15.16 -3.37 3.54
CA MET A 42 -15.09 -2.51 4.72
C MET A 42 -16.50 -2.29 5.28
N ARG A 43 -16.65 -2.25 6.59
CA ARG A 43 -17.96 -2.04 7.23
C ARG A 43 -18.38 -0.58 7.06
N THR A 44 -19.69 -0.36 6.77
CA THR A 44 -20.31 0.97 6.77
C THR A 44 -20.14 1.68 8.10
N THR A 45 -20.17 3.00 8.07
CA THR A 45 -20.12 3.84 9.27
C THR A 45 -21.28 4.83 9.30
N VAL A 46 -21.60 5.34 10.47
CA VAL A 46 -22.56 6.42 10.67
C VAL A 46 -21.83 7.74 10.97
N PRO A 47 -22.48 8.90 10.79
CA PRO A 47 -21.90 10.19 11.16
C PRO A 47 -21.45 10.21 12.64
N GLY A 48 -20.23 10.71 12.89
CA GLY A 48 -19.63 10.75 14.24
C GLY A 48 -18.88 9.49 14.64
N GLN A 49 -19.00 8.39 13.92
CA GLN A 49 -18.22 7.17 14.17
C GLN A 49 -16.75 7.39 13.80
N GLN A 50 -15.84 7.11 14.75
CA GLN A 50 -14.39 7.37 14.58
C GLN A 50 -13.59 6.16 14.14
N SER A 51 -14.20 4.96 14.14
CA SER A 51 -13.49 3.72 13.78
C SER A 51 -14.37 2.73 13.04
N THR A 52 -13.75 1.88 12.23
CA THR A 52 -14.44 0.78 11.53
C THR A 52 -13.47 -0.36 11.23
N GLY A 53 -14.01 -1.51 10.79
CA GLY A 53 -13.22 -2.68 10.41
C GLY A 53 -13.25 -2.94 8.90
N ALA A 54 -12.11 -3.38 8.37
CA ALA A 54 -12.01 -3.94 7.04
C ALA A 54 -11.57 -5.42 7.11
N PHE A 55 -12.05 -6.20 6.16
CA PHE A 55 -11.96 -7.65 6.17
C PHE A 55 -11.57 -8.14 4.78
N MET A 56 -10.79 -9.21 4.72
CA MET A 56 -10.34 -9.82 3.47
C MET A 56 -9.71 -11.18 3.71
N ALA A 57 -9.57 -11.96 2.68
CA ALA A 57 -8.76 -13.17 2.71
C ALA A 57 -7.51 -12.98 1.85
N LEU A 58 -6.34 -13.29 2.39
CA LEU A 58 -5.04 -13.10 1.78
C LEU A 58 -4.41 -14.47 1.52
N THR A 59 -3.96 -14.71 0.28
CA THR A 59 -3.20 -15.92 -0.07
C THR A 59 -1.93 -15.50 -0.78
N ALA A 60 -0.79 -15.74 -0.14
CA ALA A 60 0.52 -15.41 -0.67
C ALA A 60 1.13 -16.62 -1.41
N PRO A 61 1.76 -16.46 -2.59
CA PRO A 61 2.39 -17.54 -3.31
C PRO A 61 3.65 -18.07 -2.62
N THR A 62 4.34 -17.21 -1.88
CA THR A 62 5.53 -17.51 -1.07
C THR A 62 5.32 -16.99 0.34
N ALA A 63 6.06 -17.55 1.31
CA ALA A 63 5.96 -17.08 2.70
C ALA A 63 6.40 -15.62 2.81
N MET A 64 5.55 -14.78 3.42
CA MET A 64 5.79 -13.36 3.65
C MET A 64 5.00 -12.86 4.86
N LYS A 65 5.17 -11.58 5.18
CA LYS A 65 4.45 -10.92 6.28
C LYS A 65 3.72 -9.70 5.74
N LEU A 66 2.48 -9.50 6.18
CA LEU A 66 1.83 -8.20 6.08
C LEU A 66 2.36 -7.35 7.24
N VAL A 67 3.08 -6.27 6.94
CA VAL A 67 3.75 -5.44 7.94
C VAL A 67 3.02 -4.13 8.21
N SER A 68 2.22 -3.65 7.27
CA SER A 68 1.33 -2.51 7.48
C SER A 68 0.23 -2.45 6.43
N VAL A 69 -0.80 -1.69 6.75
CA VAL A 69 -1.90 -1.35 5.84
C VAL A 69 -2.09 0.16 5.89
N SER A 70 -2.29 0.80 4.76
CA SER A 70 -2.56 2.23 4.70
C SER A 70 -3.76 2.56 3.82
N THR A 71 -4.44 3.64 4.14
CA THR A 71 -5.55 4.20 3.35
C THR A 71 -5.67 5.69 3.62
N PRO A 72 -6.07 6.52 2.64
CA PRO A 72 -6.39 7.93 2.89
C PRO A 72 -7.66 8.13 3.74
N ALA A 73 -8.44 7.07 3.96
CA ALA A 73 -9.73 7.11 4.66
C ALA A 73 -9.61 7.26 6.19
N ALA A 74 -8.45 6.95 6.78
CA ALA A 74 -8.21 6.95 8.22
C ALA A 74 -6.84 7.50 8.58
N GLY A 75 -6.69 8.01 9.79
CA GLY A 75 -5.38 8.47 10.30
C GLY A 75 -4.52 7.34 10.84
N ILE A 76 -5.14 6.30 11.39
CA ILE A 76 -4.47 5.13 11.96
C ILE A 76 -5.11 3.87 11.37
N VAL A 77 -4.26 2.95 10.91
CA VAL A 77 -4.69 1.65 10.36
C VAL A 77 -3.79 0.56 10.91
N GLU A 78 -4.38 -0.42 11.59
CA GLU A 78 -3.67 -1.49 12.26
C GLU A 78 -4.33 -2.84 11.99
N VAL A 79 -3.56 -3.93 12.04
CA VAL A 79 -4.12 -5.28 12.08
C VAL A 79 -4.35 -5.65 13.52
N HIS A 80 -5.58 -6.04 13.85
CA HIS A 80 -5.95 -6.48 15.20
C HIS A 80 -6.43 -7.93 15.19
N GLU A 81 -6.26 -8.59 16.33
CA GLU A 81 -6.82 -9.91 16.63
C GLU A 81 -7.77 -9.82 17.79
N MET A 82 -8.98 -10.38 17.64
CA MET A 82 -9.89 -10.62 18.76
C MET A 82 -9.64 -12.03 19.28
N LYS A 83 -9.30 -12.15 20.57
CA LYS A 83 -9.02 -13.41 21.23
C LYS A 83 -9.74 -13.48 22.57
N MET A 84 -10.29 -14.66 22.88
CA MET A 84 -10.81 -14.95 24.21
C MET A 84 -9.65 -15.12 25.19
N ASP A 85 -9.73 -14.43 26.32
CA ASP A 85 -8.85 -14.56 27.47
C ASP A 85 -9.73 -14.88 28.70
N GLY A 86 -9.92 -16.17 28.97
CA GLY A 86 -11.01 -16.65 29.84
C GLY A 86 -12.37 -16.32 29.23
N ASP A 87 -13.22 -15.65 30.00
CA ASP A 87 -14.56 -15.21 29.55
C ASP A 87 -14.58 -13.80 28.96
N ILE A 88 -13.39 -13.15 28.80
CA ILE A 88 -13.26 -11.78 28.30
C ILE A 88 -12.71 -11.81 26.88
N MET A 89 -13.41 -11.17 25.96
CA MET A 89 -12.89 -10.94 24.62
C MET A 89 -11.94 -9.74 24.64
N ARG A 90 -10.68 -9.96 24.26
CA ARG A 90 -9.65 -8.93 24.16
C ARG A 90 -9.28 -8.68 22.70
N MET A 91 -9.07 -7.43 22.38
CA MET A 91 -8.53 -6.98 21.10
C MET A 91 -7.07 -6.57 21.33
N ARG A 92 -6.18 -7.02 20.45
CA ARG A 92 -4.76 -6.65 20.47
C ARG A 92 -4.25 -6.40 19.08
N GLU A 93 -3.29 -5.51 18.96
CA GLU A 93 -2.55 -5.26 17.72
C GLU A 93 -1.68 -6.47 17.35
N VAL A 94 -1.61 -6.74 16.05
CA VAL A 94 -0.71 -7.71 15.42
C VAL A 94 0.21 -6.94 14.48
N PRO A 95 1.39 -6.51 14.94
CA PRO A 95 2.27 -5.65 14.15
C PRO A 95 2.77 -6.29 12.85
N GLN A 96 2.83 -7.61 12.80
CA GLN A 96 3.21 -8.38 11.63
C GLN A 96 2.34 -9.63 11.53
N LEU A 97 1.59 -9.74 10.44
CA LEU A 97 0.75 -10.91 10.17
C LEU A 97 1.47 -11.87 9.23
N GLU A 98 1.77 -13.07 9.71
CA GLU A 98 2.39 -14.14 8.92
C GLU A 98 1.43 -14.64 7.84
N LEU A 99 1.92 -14.73 6.60
CA LEU A 99 1.24 -15.30 5.45
C LEU A 99 2.04 -16.49 4.94
N PRO A 100 1.74 -17.72 5.40
CA PRO A 100 2.44 -18.92 4.93
C PRO A 100 2.17 -19.17 3.44
N ALA A 101 3.18 -19.68 2.72
CA ALA A 101 3.08 -19.93 1.29
C ALA A 101 1.86 -20.82 0.95
N GLY A 102 1.06 -20.39 0.00
CA GLY A 102 -0.12 -21.11 -0.51
C GLY A 102 -1.29 -21.24 0.46
N LYS A 103 -1.17 -20.74 1.69
CA LYS A 103 -2.26 -20.79 2.67
C LYS A 103 -3.06 -19.48 2.68
N THR A 104 -4.37 -19.60 2.82
CA THR A 104 -5.26 -18.45 2.97
C THR A 104 -5.33 -18.05 4.43
N VAL A 105 -5.01 -16.78 4.72
CA VAL A 105 -5.21 -16.15 6.03
C VAL A 105 -6.44 -15.26 5.94
N GLU A 106 -7.42 -15.51 6.80
CA GLU A 106 -8.69 -14.79 6.81
C GLU A 106 -8.70 -13.70 7.87
N LEU A 107 -8.91 -12.46 7.42
CA LEU A 107 -9.28 -11.33 8.28
C LEU A 107 -10.80 -11.20 8.21
N LYS A 108 -11.48 -11.55 9.33
CA LYS A 108 -12.93 -11.64 9.41
C LYS A 108 -13.47 -11.09 10.74
N PRO A 109 -14.75 -10.69 10.80
CA PRO A 109 -15.38 -10.27 12.05
C PRO A 109 -15.22 -11.32 13.14
N GLY A 110 -14.83 -10.87 14.35
CA GLY A 110 -14.62 -11.76 15.49
C GLY A 110 -13.27 -12.47 15.53
N GLY A 111 -12.38 -12.20 14.60
CA GLY A 111 -11.01 -12.74 14.55
C GLY A 111 -10.00 -11.66 14.19
N LEU A 112 -9.03 -12.02 13.32
CA LEU A 112 -8.14 -11.05 12.69
C LEU A 112 -8.94 -10.07 11.83
N HIS A 113 -8.59 -8.79 11.87
CA HIS A 113 -9.22 -7.75 11.04
C HIS A 113 -8.30 -6.53 10.90
N VAL A 114 -8.55 -5.71 9.89
CA VAL A 114 -7.91 -4.40 9.75
C VAL A 114 -8.79 -3.39 10.46
N MET A 115 -8.26 -2.76 11.49
CA MET A 115 -8.92 -1.68 12.24
C MET A 115 -8.52 -0.34 11.67
N LEU A 116 -9.51 0.48 11.32
CA LEU A 116 -9.34 1.86 10.90
C LEU A 116 -9.80 2.77 12.04
N MET A 117 -8.96 3.72 12.43
CA MET A 117 -9.24 4.70 13.49
C MET A 117 -8.93 6.11 12.96
N ASP A 118 -9.50 7.12 13.60
CA ASP A 118 -9.44 8.50 13.13
C ASP A 118 -9.95 8.62 11.69
N LEU A 119 -11.19 8.18 11.47
CA LEU A 119 -11.86 8.22 10.17
C LEU A 119 -12.02 9.67 9.70
N LYS A 120 -11.67 9.94 8.45
CA LYS A 120 -11.73 11.30 7.88
C LYS A 120 -13.14 11.70 7.46
N GLN A 121 -14.02 10.73 7.24
CA GLN A 121 -15.41 10.93 6.84
C GLN A 121 -16.25 9.68 7.12
N PRO A 122 -17.58 9.77 7.18
CA PRO A 122 -18.44 8.60 7.20
C PRO A 122 -18.44 7.86 5.86
N PHE A 123 -18.57 6.53 5.88
CA PHE A 123 -18.56 5.67 4.70
C PHE A 123 -19.90 4.97 4.52
N ALA A 124 -20.65 5.41 3.52
CA ALA A 124 -21.94 4.82 3.16
C ALA A 124 -21.75 3.49 2.39
N LYS A 125 -22.79 2.67 2.38
CA LYS A 125 -22.86 1.45 1.57
C LYS A 125 -22.53 1.76 0.10
N ASP A 126 -21.86 0.81 -0.56
CA ASP A 126 -21.44 0.84 -1.96
C ASP A 126 -20.33 1.86 -2.30
N ALA A 127 -19.87 2.65 -1.33
CA ALA A 127 -18.64 3.44 -1.47
C ALA A 127 -17.45 2.50 -1.72
N LYS A 128 -16.41 3.04 -2.35
CA LYS A 128 -15.17 2.32 -2.65
C LYS A 128 -14.00 3.02 -1.97
N VAL A 129 -13.24 2.29 -1.18
CA VAL A 129 -12.12 2.83 -0.41
C VAL A 129 -10.82 2.17 -0.87
N PRO A 130 -9.81 2.95 -1.30
CA PRO A 130 -8.51 2.41 -1.67
C PRO A 130 -7.69 2.06 -0.43
N PHE A 131 -7.00 0.93 -0.48
CA PHE A 131 -6.04 0.46 0.52
C PHE A 131 -4.73 0.09 -0.16
N THR A 132 -3.63 0.29 0.55
CA THR A 132 -2.32 -0.24 0.18
C THR A 132 -1.86 -1.20 1.27
N LEU A 133 -1.62 -2.45 0.89
CA LEU A 133 -1.09 -3.50 1.75
C LEU A 133 0.42 -3.54 1.54
N HIS A 134 1.20 -3.48 2.61
CA HIS A 134 2.66 -3.52 2.57
C HIS A 134 3.14 -4.86 3.11
N PHE A 135 3.97 -5.52 2.34
CA PHE A 135 4.48 -6.85 2.66
C PHE A 135 5.99 -6.86 2.74
N LYS A 136 6.50 -7.81 3.49
CA LYS A 136 7.93 -8.14 3.55
C LYS A 136 8.12 -9.63 3.31
N ASP A 137 8.96 -9.99 2.37
CA ASP A 137 9.27 -11.40 2.10
C ASP A 137 10.25 -11.99 3.14
N ALA A 138 10.55 -13.28 3.02
CA ALA A 138 11.48 -13.98 3.92
C ALA A 138 12.92 -13.45 3.84
N LYS A 139 13.28 -12.72 2.77
CA LYS A 139 14.59 -12.08 2.58
C LYS A 139 14.62 -10.64 3.08
N GLY A 140 13.48 -10.13 3.56
CA GLY A 140 13.31 -8.75 4.02
C GLY A 140 13.02 -7.74 2.90
N ALA A 141 12.77 -8.20 1.66
CA ALA A 141 12.42 -7.29 0.57
C ALA A 141 10.98 -6.77 0.73
N ASP A 142 10.83 -5.46 0.55
CA ASP A 142 9.55 -4.78 0.64
C ASP A 142 8.79 -4.87 -0.69
N SER A 143 7.49 -5.09 -0.58
CA SER A 143 6.56 -5.09 -1.71
C SER A 143 5.20 -4.54 -1.29
N GLN A 144 4.38 -4.12 -2.25
CA GLN A 144 3.06 -3.55 -1.95
C GLN A 144 2.00 -4.03 -2.94
N LEU A 145 0.76 -3.98 -2.50
CA LEU A 145 -0.41 -4.27 -3.31
C LEU A 145 -1.51 -3.24 -3.02
N SER A 146 -1.95 -2.53 -4.05
CA SER A 146 -3.10 -1.63 -3.96
C SER A 146 -4.38 -2.39 -4.27
N VAL A 147 -5.38 -2.26 -3.41
CA VAL A 147 -6.70 -2.88 -3.55
C VAL A 147 -7.79 -1.85 -3.25
N THR A 148 -8.96 -2.02 -3.84
CA THR A 148 -10.10 -1.17 -3.56
C THR A 148 -11.21 -2.02 -2.92
N LEU A 149 -11.61 -1.67 -1.71
CA LEU A 149 -12.63 -2.40 -0.96
C LEU A 149 -13.99 -1.72 -1.10
N PRO A 150 -15.05 -2.49 -1.41
CA PRO A 150 -16.41 -1.99 -1.30
C PRO A 150 -16.81 -1.83 0.16
N VAL A 151 -17.63 -0.83 0.44
CA VAL A 151 -18.22 -0.61 1.75
C VAL A 151 -19.57 -1.32 1.82
N ALA A 152 -19.77 -2.16 2.83
CA ALA A 152 -20.99 -2.95 3.01
C ALA A 152 -21.38 -3.03 4.50
N ALA A 153 -22.67 -3.22 4.79
CA ALA A 153 -23.16 -3.39 6.16
C ALA A 153 -22.83 -4.79 6.72
N VAL A 154 -22.81 -5.78 5.82
CA VAL A 154 -22.47 -7.19 6.13
C VAL A 154 -21.52 -7.71 5.05
N ALA A 155 -20.87 -8.82 5.33
CA ALA A 155 -19.98 -9.47 4.36
C ALA A 155 -20.72 -9.68 3.02
N PRO A 156 -20.20 -9.20 1.89
CA PRO A 156 -20.76 -9.51 0.59
C PRO A 156 -20.77 -11.03 0.35
N ALA A 157 -21.79 -11.52 -0.36
CA ALA A 157 -21.77 -12.92 -0.76
C ALA A 157 -20.53 -13.22 -1.62
N PRO A 158 -19.87 -14.39 -1.44
CA PRO A 158 -18.72 -14.76 -2.24
C PRO A 158 -19.12 -14.79 -3.72
N VAL A 159 -18.32 -14.13 -4.55
CA VAL A 159 -18.49 -14.15 -6.00
C VAL A 159 -18.20 -15.57 -6.47
N LYS A 160 -19.25 -16.30 -6.86
CA LYS A 160 -19.10 -17.58 -7.55
C LYS A 160 -18.46 -17.31 -8.91
N LYS A 161 -17.25 -17.83 -9.11
CA LYS A 161 -16.62 -17.90 -10.43
C LYS A 161 -17.17 -19.08 -11.21
#